data_c56d55b9a89a70718252b7724dccacbe
#
_entry.id   c56d55b9a89a70718252b7724dccacbe
#
_cell.length_a   1.000
_cell.length_b   1.000
_cell.length_c   1.000
_cell.angle_alpha   90.00
_cell.angle_beta   90.00
_cell.angle_gamma   90.00
#
_symmetry.space_group_name_H-M   'P 1'
#
loop_
_entity.id
_entity.type
_entity.pdbx_description
1 polymer ?
#
loop_
_entity_poly.entity_id
_entity_poly.type
_entity_poly.pdbx_seq_one_letter_code
_entity_poly.pdbx_strand_id
1 'polypeptide(L)'
;NLPFITADASGPKHLDLTLTRAKFDELTRDLVEATIEPTRKAMKDAGLSASDIDKVLLVGGSSRIPAVQEAIKKELGKEPNKNLNPDECVAIGAAIQGGVLVGEVKDVLLLDVTPLSLGIETMGGVFTRIIDRNTTIPTSKSQVFSTAADNQPSVDIHVLQGEREFAADNKTLGRFSLDGIPAAPRGVPQIEVTFDIDANGIVHVKAKDLGTQKEQNITITSSSG
;
A
#
# COMPACT_ATOMS: atom_id res chain seq x y z
N ASN A 1 39.10 3.30 1.72
CA ASN A 1 40.25 3.78 0.97
C ASN A 1 39.95 3.67 -0.54
N LEU A 2 40.14 4.79 -1.27
CA LEU A 2 40.06 4.81 -2.74
C LEU A 2 41.43 5.26 -3.25
N PRO A 3 42.27 4.32 -3.75
CA PRO A 3 43.61 4.63 -4.22
C PRO A 3 43.58 5.34 -5.58
N PHE A 4 44.60 6.16 -5.84
CA PHE A 4 44.83 6.79 -7.14
C PHE A 4 43.69 7.66 -7.69
N ILE A 5 43.03 8.47 -6.82
CA ILE A 5 41.92 9.36 -7.25
C ILE A 5 42.43 10.47 -8.16
N THR A 6 43.62 10.99 -7.88
CA THR A 6 44.29 12.03 -8.68
C THR A 6 45.78 12.00 -8.42
N ALA A 7 46.54 12.77 -9.17
CA ALA A 7 47.98 12.99 -8.97
C ALA A 7 48.34 14.47 -9.10
N ASP A 8 49.30 14.90 -8.31
CA ASP A 8 49.91 16.24 -8.43
C ASP A 8 51.44 16.15 -8.43
N ALA A 9 52.14 17.26 -8.34
CA ALA A 9 53.59 17.27 -8.33
C ALA A 9 54.24 16.53 -7.15
N SER A 10 53.48 16.20 -6.11
CA SER A 10 53.93 15.39 -4.96
C SER A 10 53.66 13.89 -5.10
N GLY A 11 53.05 13.47 -6.23
CA GLY A 11 52.72 12.08 -6.52
C GLY A 11 51.23 11.76 -6.48
N PRO A 12 50.90 10.44 -6.50
CA PRO A 12 49.49 10.01 -6.47
C PRO A 12 48.82 10.33 -5.16
N LYS A 13 47.54 10.74 -5.23
CA LYS A 13 46.67 11.04 -4.08
C LYS A 13 45.63 9.95 -3.90
N HIS A 14 45.36 9.64 -2.65
CA HIS A 14 44.37 8.65 -2.25
C HIS A 14 43.31 9.31 -1.37
N LEU A 15 42.08 8.85 -1.46
CA LEU A 15 41.04 9.22 -0.49
C LEU A 15 41.07 8.14 0.62
N ASP A 16 41.45 8.53 1.79
CA ASP A 16 41.46 7.67 2.97
C ASP A 16 40.58 8.33 4.05
N LEU A 17 39.40 7.76 4.27
CA LEU A 17 38.42 8.28 5.22
C LEU A 17 38.02 7.19 6.21
N THR A 18 37.94 7.54 7.47
CA THR A 18 37.36 6.69 8.53
C THR A 18 35.96 7.21 8.85
N LEU A 19 34.95 6.40 8.52
CA LEU A 19 33.58 6.66 8.94
C LEU A 19 33.34 5.98 10.28
N THR A 20 33.22 6.76 11.34
CA THR A 20 32.85 6.25 12.66
C THR A 20 31.37 5.97 12.74
N ARG A 21 30.94 5.08 13.64
CA ARG A 21 29.53 4.81 13.94
C ARG A 21 28.79 6.09 14.32
N ALA A 22 29.36 6.92 15.21
CA ALA A 22 28.74 8.18 15.64
C ALA A 22 28.46 9.11 14.46
N LYS A 23 29.41 9.19 13.49
CA LYS A 23 29.20 10.00 12.28
C LYS A 23 28.17 9.40 11.33
N PHE A 24 28.12 8.07 11.20
CA PHE A 24 27.09 7.39 10.44
C PHE A 24 25.70 7.63 11.06
N ASP A 25 25.55 7.46 12.37
CA ASP A 25 24.29 7.69 13.08
C ASP A 25 23.84 9.16 12.98
N GLU A 26 24.78 10.11 13.02
CA GLU A 26 24.49 11.54 12.77
C GLU A 26 23.93 11.77 11.35
N LEU A 27 24.58 11.20 10.33
CA LEU A 27 24.22 11.39 8.92
C LEU A 27 22.91 10.70 8.53
N THR A 28 22.47 9.68 9.28
CA THR A 28 21.27 8.90 8.99
C THR A 28 20.14 9.13 9.97
N ARG A 29 20.29 10.07 10.91
CA ARG A 29 19.33 10.32 11.99
C ARG A 29 17.92 10.61 11.47
N ASP A 30 17.80 11.48 10.48
CA ASP A 30 16.54 11.86 9.86
C ASP A 30 15.82 10.67 9.22
N LEU A 31 16.58 9.76 8.60
CA LEU A 31 16.04 8.53 8.02
C LEU A 31 15.51 7.57 9.10
N VAL A 32 16.24 7.45 10.21
CA VAL A 32 15.80 6.63 11.36
C VAL A 32 14.55 7.24 12.00
N GLU A 33 14.53 8.55 12.24
CA GLU A 33 13.37 9.26 12.79
C GLU A 33 12.14 9.13 11.89
N ALA A 34 12.30 9.19 10.57
CA ALA A 34 11.21 9.02 9.61
C ALA A 34 10.53 7.64 9.69
N THR A 35 11.18 6.60 10.24
CA THR A 35 10.57 5.27 10.42
C THR A 35 9.54 5.23 11.56
N ILE A 36 9.60 6.15 12.49
CA ILE A 36 8.76 6.16 13.70
C ILE A 36 7.33 6.60 13.40
N GLU A 37 7.14 7.56 12.50
CA GLU A 37 5.80 8.06 12.17
C GLU A 37 4.89 6.98 11.54
N PRO A 38 5.33 6.18 10.56
CA PRO A 38 4.56 5.03 10.07
C PRO A 38 4.23 4.01 11.17
N THR A 39 5.15 3.76 12.10
CA THR A 39 4.94 2.86 13.24
C THR A 39 3.79 3.36 14.13
N ARG A 40 3.83 4.64 14.53
CA ARG A 40 2.77 5.28 15.32
C ARG A 40 1.42 5.24 14.61
N LYS A 41 1.42 5.53 13.31
CA LYS A 41 0.21 5.51 12.50
C LYS A 41 -0.40 4.11 12.44
N ALA A 42 0.41 3.06 12.22
CA ALA A 42 -0.06 1.69 12.21
C ALA A 42 -0.68 1.27 13.55
N MET A 43 -0.05 1.62 14.67
CA MET A 43 -0.59 1.37 16.01
C MET A 43 -1.90 2.11 16.26
N LYS A 44 -1.97 3.38 15.87
CA LYS A 44 -3.19 4.19 15.97
C LYS A 44 -4.33 3.60 15.15
N ASP A 45 -4.05 3.19 13.92
CA ASP A 45 -5.04 2.59 13.01
C ASP A 45 -5.55 1.25 13.55
N ALA A 46 -4.69 0.47 14.21
CA ALA A 46 -5.06 -0.76 14.91
C ALA A 46 -5.78 -0.55 16.25
N GLY A 47 -5.79 0.67 16.78
CA GLY A 47 -6.32 0.97 18.11
C GLY A 47 -5.51 0.35 19.26
N LEU A 48 -4.20 0.08 19.02
CA LEU A 48 -3.33 -0.58 19.98
C LEU A 48 -2.36 0.40 20.63
N SER A 49 -2.04 0.15 21.90
CA SER A 49 -0.97 0.79 22.65
C SER A 49 0.30 -0.07 22.64
N ALA A 50 1.42 0.48 23.06
CA ALA A 50 2.68 -0.26 23.19
C ALA A 50 2.57 -1.47 24.14
N SER A 51 1.69 -1.40 25.16
CA SER A 51 1.44 -2.51 26.10
C SER A 51 0.74 -3.70 25.43
N ASP A 52 -0.04 -3.45 24.39
CA ASP A 52 -0.82 -4.48 23.68
C ASP A 52 0.02 -5.28 22.67
N ILE A 53 1.25 -4.83 22.41
CA ILE A 53 2.17 -5.52 21.49
C ILE A 53 2.86 -6.66 22.23
N ASP A 54 2.67 -7.89 21.79
CA ASP A 54 3.32 -9.07 22.39
C ASP A 54 4.78 -9.18 21.98
N LYS A 55 5.09 -9.00 20.71
CA LYS A 55 6.45 -9.15 20.16
C LYS A 55 6.73 -8.12 19.08
N VAL A 56 8.00 -7.68 19.01
CA VAL A 56 8.51 -6.83 17.95
C VAL A 56 9.44 -7.66 17.08
N LEU A 57 9.10 -7.79 15.81
CA LEU A 57 9.92 -8.48 14.81
C LEU A 57 10.52 -7.44 13.87
N LEU A 58 11.83 -7.57 13.63
CA LEU A 58 12.54 -6.71 12.68
C LEU A 58 12.85 -7.50 11.42
N VAL A 59 12.44 -6.97 10.27
CA VAL A 59 12.55 -7.60 8.96
C VAL A 59 13.26 -6.68 7.98
N GLY A 60 14.06 -7.27 7.08
CA GLY A 60 14.86 -6.53 6.10
C GLY A 60 16.22 -6.09 6.63
N GLY A 61 17.20 -5.96 5.73
CA GLY A 61 18.60 -5.68 6.07
C GLY A 61 18.83 -4.40 6.86
N SER A 62 18.07 -3.32 6.57
CA SER A 62 18.18 -2.05 7.28
C SER A 62 17.81 -2.14 8.77
N SER A 63 17.02 -3.14 9.17
CA SER A 63 16.68 -3.38 10.57
C SER A 63 17.85 -3.88 11.41
N ARG A 64 18.98 -4.24 10.78
CA ARG A 64 20.25 -4.56 11.45
C ARG A 64 20.97 -3.33 11.99
N ILE A 65 20.62 -2.12 11.52
CA ILE A 65 21.23 -0.86 11.96
C ILE A 65 20.87 -0.65 13.45
N PRO A 66 21.87 -0.54 14.34
CA PRO A 66 21.60 -0.40 15.77
C PRO A 66 20.71 0.80 16.12
N ALA A 67 20.89 1.95 15.44
CA ALA A 67 20.07 3.13 15.66
C ALA A 67 18.58 2.87 15.36
N VAL A 68 18.25 2.04 14.35
CA VAL A 68 16.87 1.62 14.06
C VAL A 68 16.32 0.76 15.18
N GLN A 69 17.11 -0.22 15.67
CA GLN A 69 16.69 -1.09 16.78
C GLN A 69 16.43 -0.30 18.07
N GLU A 70 17.33 0.64 18.41
CA GLU A 70 17.16 1.50 19.57
C GLU A 70 15.94 2.43 19.46
N ALA A 71 15.70 3.00 18.28
CA ALA A 71 14.54 3.86 18.03
C ALA A 71 13.23 3.09 18.24
N ILE A 72 13.09 1.89 17.67
CA ILE A 72 11.91 1.03 17.83
C ILE A 72 11.75 0.57 19.28
N LYS A 73 12.85 0.17 19.94
CA LYS A 73 12.82 -0.20 21.35
C LYS A 73 12.34 0.96 22.23
N LYS A 74 12.83 2.17 21.97
CA LYS A 74 12.40 3.39 22.69
C LYS A 74 10.92 3.70 22.45
N GLU A 75 10.44 3.56 21.21
CA GLU A 75 9.04 3.87 20.85
C GLU A 75 8.07 2.87 21.46
N LEU A 76 8.37 1.57 21.40
CA LEU A 76 7.47 0.50 21.83
C LEU A 76 7.73 0.00 23.26
N GLY A 77 8.81 0.44 23.90
CA GLY A 77 9.18 -0.01 25.25
C GLY A 77 9.54 -1.50 25.33
N LYS A 78 9.77 -2.17 24.19
CA LYS A 78 10.03 -3.61 24.12
C LYS A 78 11.29 -3.91 23.30
N GLU A 79 12.04 -4.91 23.74
CA GLU A 79 13.22 -5.39 23.02
C GLU A 79 12.79 -6.13 21.76
N PRO A 80 13.32 -5.75 20.58
CA PRO A 80 13.06 -6.49 19.35
C PRO A 80 13.57 -7.94 19.44
N ASN A 81 12.81 -8.87 18.87
CA ASN A 81 13.19 -10.27 18.80
C ASN A 81 14.37 -10.45 17.83
N LYS A 82 15.47 -11.03 18.33
CA LYS A 82 16.72 -11.26 17.56
C LYS A 82 16.88 -12.69 17.07
N ASN A 83 15.91 -13.58 17.31
CA ASN A 83 16.00 -15.01 16.95
C ASN A 83 15.68 -15.28 15.47
N LEU A 84 15.12 -14.30 14.76
CA LEU A 84 14.82 -14.42 13.33
C LEU A 84 15.90 -13.69 12.52
N ASN A 85 16.32 -14.33 11.42
CA ASN A 85 17.18 -13.66 10.45
C ASN A 85 16.35 -12.65 9.63
N PRO A 86 16.61 -11.35 9.73
CA PRO A 86 15.82 -10.32 9.03
C PRO A 86 15.81 -10.48 7.51
N ASP A 87 16.83 -11.09 6.93
CA ASP A 87 16.96 -11.28 5.50
C ASP A 87 16.13 -12.46 4.97
N GLU A 88 15.80 -13.42 5.85
CA GLU A 88 15.09 -14.66 5.49
C GLU A 88 13.60 -14.63 5.88
N CYS A 89 13.17 -13.68 6.72
CA CYS A 89 11.80 -13.64 7.26
C CYS A 89 10.73 -13.70 6.17
N VAL A 90 10.92 -12.98 5.07
CA VAL A 90 9.94 -12.96 3.95
C VAL A 90 9.86 -14.32 3.26
N ALA A 91 11.01 -14.94 2.99
CA ALA A 91 11.06 -16.28 2.34
C ALA A 91 10.42 -17.35 3.24
N ILE A 92 10.71 -17.33 4.55
CA ILE A 92 10.11 -18.22 5.53
C ILE A 92 8.60 -18.02 5.61
N GLY A 93 8.12 -16.77 5.66
CA GLY A 93 6.70 -16.44 5.66
C GLY A 93 6.00 -16.93 4.39
N ALA A 94 6.62 -16.74 3.23
CA ALA A 94 6.08 -17.26 1.96
C ALA A 94 6.00 -18.78 1.93
N ALA A 95 7.00 -19.49 2.47
CA ALA A 95 6.98 -20.94 2.56
C ALA A 95 5.86 -21.45 3.49
N ILE A 96 5.66 -20.80 4.64
CA ILE A 96 4.55 -21.13 5.57
C ILE A 96 3.20 -20.91 4.88
N GLN A 97 3.02 -19.76 4.20
CA GLN A 97 1.80 -19.47 3.47
C GLN A 97 1.55 -20.48 2.33
N GLY A 98 2.60 -20.90 1.63
CA GLY A 98 2.52 -22.00 0.67
C GLY A 98 2.00 -23.29 1.29
N GLY A 99 2.50 -23.65 2.48
CA GLY A 99 2.02 -24.81 3.26
C GLY A 99 0.55 -24.68 3.68
N VAL A 100 0.09 -23.47 4.01
CA VAL A 100 -1.34 -23.21 4.30
C VAL A 100 -2.20 -23.42 3.05
N LEU A 101 -1.76 -22.92 1.90
CA LEU A 101 -2.51 -23.03 0.64
C LEU A 101 -2.66 -24.49 0.15
N VAL A 102 -1.65 -25.34 0.37
CA VAL A 102 -1.71 -26.77 0.02
C VAL A 102 -2.31 -27.65 1.13
N GLY A 103 -2.69 -27.04 2.26
CA GLY A 103 -3.36 -27.72 3.39
C GLY A 103 -2.44 -28.53 4.32
N GLU A 104 -1.12 -28.35 4.21
CA GLU A 104 -0.13 -28.96 5.10
C GLU A 104 -0.04 -28.25 6.45
N VAL A 105 -0.20 -26.92 6.47
CA VAL A 105 -0.24 -26.08 7.67
C VAL A 105 -1.70 -25.68 7.94
N LYS A 106 -2.25 -26.05 9.10
CA LYS A 106 -3.69 -25.86 9.42
C LYS A 106 -3.95 -24.96 10.63
N ASP A 107 -2.93 -24.64 11.38
CA ASP A 107 -2.98 -23.89 12.64
C ASP A 107 -2.58 -22.42 12.49
N VAL A 108 -2.37 -21.97 11.24
CA VAL A 108 -2.04 -20.59 10.91
C VAL A 108 -3.14 -20.01 10.04
N LEU A 109 -3.72 -18.89 10.45
CA LEU A 109 -4.65 -18.08 9.68
C LEU A 109 -4.03 -16.72 9.42
N LEU A 110 -3.77 -16.40 8.15
CA LEU A 110 -3.41 -15.06 7.70
C LEU A 110 -4.62 -14.44 7.01
N LEU A 111 -5.08 -13.31 7.54
CA LEU A 111 -6.05 -12.43 6.88
C LEU A 111 -5.32 -11.16 6.45
N ASP A 112 -5.34 -10.90 5.16
CA ASP A 112 -4.75 -9.69 4.59
C ASP A 112 -5.78 -8.55 4.54
N VAL A 113 -5.31 -7.32 4.38
CA VAL A 113 -6.15 -6.11 4.33
C VAL A 113 -5.73 -5.21 3.19
N THR A 114 -6.66 -4.36 2.73
CA THR A 114 -6.34 -3.28 1.80
C THR A 114 -5.49 -2.21 2.52
N PRO A 115 -4.29 -1.85 2.02
CA PRO A 115 -3.44 -0.86 2.71
C PRO A 115 -3.96 0.57 2.56
N LEU A 116 -4.69 0.85 1.48
CA LEU A 116 -5.28 2.15 1.15
C LEU A 116 -6.71 1.99 0.65
N SER A 117 -7.52 3.04 0.81
CA SER A 117 -8.87 3.08 0.29
C SER A 117 -8.90 3.01 -1.23
N LEU A 118 -9.93 2.34 -1.76
CA LEU A 118 -10.21 2.20 -3.19
C LEU A 118 -11.53 2.86 -3.54
N GLY A 119 -11.61 3.49 -4.68
CA GLY A 119 -12.82 4.16 -5.14
C GLY A 119 -12.67 4.74 -6.54
N ILE A 120 -13.55 5.66 -6.87
CA ILE A 120 -13.58 6.30 -8.18
C ILE A 120 -13.61 7.82 -8.07
N GLU A 121 -13.21 8.49 -9.15
CA GLU A 121 -13.45 9.91 -9.34
C GLU A 121 -14.94 10.16 -9.60
N THR A 122 -15.51 11.13 -8.91
CA THR A 122 -16.87 11.61 -9.12
C THR A 122 -16.90 13.07 -9.51
N MET A 123 -18.08 13.62 -9.79
CA MET A 123 -18.27 15.01 -10.21
C MET A 123 -17.52 15.99 -9.32
N GLY A 124 -16.81 16.94 -9.94
CA GLY A 124 -15.96 17.92 -9.25
C GLY A 124 -14.54 17.43 -8.95
N GLY A 125 -14.10 16.29 -9.51
CA GLY A 125 -12.77 15.74 -9.27
C GLY A 125 -12.59 15.15 -7.88
N VAL A 126 -13.69 14.80 -7.20
CA VAL A 126 -13.69 14.26 -5.84
C VAL A 126 -13.44 12.77 -5.86
N PHE A 127 -12.62 12.28 -4.94
CA PHE A 127 -12.42 10.85 -4.71
C PHE A 127 -13.53 10.29 -3.82
N THR A 128 -14.39 9.45 -4.39
CA THR A 128 -15.43 8.74 -3.65
C THR A 128 -14.97 7.34 -3.31
N ARG A 129 -14.82 7.06 -2.02
CA ARG A 129 -14.37 5.77 -1.50
C ARG A 129 -15.50 4.75 -1.58
N ILE A 130 -15.17 3.52 -2.01
CA ILE A 130 -16.07 2.36 -2.03
C ILE A 130 -15.58 1.29 -1.06
N ILE A 131 -14.26 1.04 -1.03
CA ILE A 131 -13.64 0.17 -0.04
C ILE A 131 -12.69 1.01 0.80
N ASP A 132 -12.88 1.01 2.11
CA ASP A 132 -12.00 1.71 3.04
C ASP A 132 -10.69 0.97 3.25
N ARG A 133 -9.63 1.70 3.56
CA ARG A 133 -8.35 1.11 4.00
C ARG A 133 -8.56 0.18 5.18
N ASN A 134 -7.68 -0.78 5.35
CA ASN A 134 -7.74 -1.80 6.40
C ASN A 134 -8.98 -2.71 6.33
N THR A 135 -9.67 -2.76 5.20
CA THR A 135 -10.73 -3.74 4.96
C THR A 135 -10.09 -5.11 4.70
N THR A 136 -10.52 -6.12 5.45
CA THR A 136 -10.06 -7.52 5.27
C THR A 136 -10.44 -8.02 3.88
N ILE A 137 -9.54 -8.72 3.21
CA ILE A 137 -9.76 -9.37 1.92
C ILE A 137 -9.83 -10.92 2.07
N PRO A 138 -10.59 -11.62 1.19
CA PRO A 138 -11.35 -11.09 0.06
C PRO A 138 -12.57 -10.26 0.49
N THR A 139 -12.94 -9.29 -0.35
CA THR A 139 -14.10 -8.42 -0.10
C THR A 139 -14.73 -7.95 -1.39
N SER A 140 -16.04 -7.67 -1.37
CA SER A 140 -16.76 -7.08 -2.49
C SER A 140 -17.70 -6.00 -1.97
N LYS A 141 -17.67 -4.81 -2.60
CA LYS A 141 -18.57 -3.70 -2.29
C LYS A 141 -19.03 -3.01 -3.56
N SER A 142 -20.30 -2.61 -3.57
CA SER A 142 -20.92 -1.87 -4.66
C SER A 142 -21.52 -0.56 -4.19
N GLN A 143 -21.53 0.42 -5.08
CA GLN A 143 -22.25 1.67 -4.89
C GLN A 143 -22.87 2.12 -6.21
N VAL A 144 -24.08 2.69 -6.14
CA VAL A 144 -24.81 3.19 -7.30
C VAL A 144 -24.50 4.68 -7.49
N PHE A 145 -24.14 5.03 -8.71
CA PHE A 145 -23.87 6.37 -9.19
C PHE A 145 -24.83 6.72 -10.33
N SER A 146 -24.73 7.94 -10.82
CA SER A 146 -25.55 8.39 -11.93
C SER A 146 -24.77 9.29 -12.88
N THR A 147 -25.42 9.69 -13.99
CA THR A 147 -24.87 10.63 -14.98
C THR A 147 -24.82 12.05 -14.44
N ALA A 148 -23.79 12.81 -14.84
CA ALA A 148 -23.59 14.21 -14.44
C ALA A 148 -24.26 15.21 -15.42
N ALA A 149 -24.58 14.79 -16.63
CA ALA A 149 -25.21 15.61 -17.68
C ALA A 149 -26.44 14.92 -18.26
N ASP A 150 -27.36 15.74 -18.84
CA ASP A 150 -28.53 15.25 -19.58
C ASP A 150 -28.06 14.52 -20.84
N ASN A 151 -28.75 13.42 -21.16
CA ASN A 151 -28.50 12.59 -22.35
C ASN A 151 -27.04 12.11 -22.48
N GLN A 152 -26.36 11.90 -21.38
CA GLN A 152 -24.97 11.41 -21.35
C GLN A 152 -24.94 9.95 -21.84
N PRO A 153 -24.25 9.64 -22.97
CA PRO A 153 -24.30 8.29 -23.56
C PRO A 153 -23.33 7.30 -22.96
N SER A 154 -22.36 7.79 -22.17
CA SER A 154 -21.30 6.98 -21.53
C SER A 154 -20.88 7.58 -20.20
N VAL A 155 -20.31 6.76 -19.33
CA VAL A 155 -19.63 7.18 -18.09
C VAL A 155 -18.20 6.65 -18.08
N ASP A 156 -17.25 7.51 -17.72
CA ASP A 156 -15.87 7.14 -17.51
C ASP A 156 -15.65 6.76 -16.04
N ILE A 157 -15.15 5.58 -15.83
CA ILE A 157 -14.80 5.08 -14.50
C ILE A 157 -13.30 5.23 -14.31
N HIS A 158 -12.91 6.20 -13.49
CA HIS A 158 -11.54 6.44 -13.12
C HIS A 158 -11.28 5.81 -11.76
N VAL A 159 -10.56 4.69 -11.75
CA VAL A 159 -10.27 3.89 -10.55
C VAL A 159 -9.04 4.44 -9.85
N LEU A 160 -9.20 4.70 -8.55
CA LEU A 160 -8.21 5.38 -7.72
C LEU A 160 -7.92 4.61 -6.43
N GLN A 161 -6.72 4.82 -5.92
CA GLN A 161 -6.26 4.34 -4.61
C GLN A 161 -5.62 5.47 -3.83
N GLY A 162 -6.01 5.65 -2.56
CA GLY A 162 -5.41 6.63 -1.66
C GLY A 162 -6.35 7.16 -0.59
N GLU A 163 -5.91 8.21 0.10
CA GLU A 163 -6.64 8.81 1.23
C GLU A 163 -6.94 10.30 1.03
N ARG A 164 -6.57 10.87 -0.12
CA ARG A 164 -6.77 12.29 -0.41
C ARG A 164 -8.19 12.55 -0.90
N GLU A 165 -8.68 13.76 -0.66
CA GLU A 165 -10.04 14.18 -1.03
C GLU A 165 -10.23 14.29 -2.54
N PHE A 166 -9.22 14.80 -3.25
CA PHE A 166 -9.28 15.01 -4.70
C PHE A 166 -8.66 13.84 -5.48
N ALA A 167 -9.29 13.50 -6.60
CA ALA A 167 -8.85 12.42 -7.48
C ALA A 167 -7.40 12.60 -7.97
N ALA A 168 -7.03 13.85 -8.29
CA ALA A 168 -5.70 14.20 -8.79
C ALA A 168 -4.56 13.90 -7.79
N ASP A 169 -4.86 13.87 -6.50
CA ASP A 169 -3.90 13.65 -5.42
C ASP A 169 -3.78 12.17 -5.02
N ASN A 170 -4.54 11.28 -5.67
CA ASN A 170 -4.54 9.86 -5.44
C ASN A 170 -3.90 9.09 -6.61
N LYS A 171 -3.51 7.85 -6.34
CA LYS A 171 -2.91 6.99 -7.36
C LYS A 171 -3.98 6.47 -8.32
N THR A 172 -3.82 6.74 -9.61
CA THR A 172 -4.62 6.10 -10.65
C THR A 172 -4.24 4.63 -10.80
N LEU A 173 -5.23 3.74 -10.68
CA LEU A 173 -5.06 2.31 -10.91
C LEU A 173 -5.48 1.92 -12.34
N GLY A 174 -6.48 2.60 -12.90
CA GLY A 174 -6.94 2.35 -14.25
C GLY A 174 -8.11 3.23 -14.64
N ARG A 175 -8.51 3.17 -15.92
CA ARG A 175 -9.69 3.85 -16.48
C ARG A 175 -10.38 2.96 -17.48
N PHE A 176 -11.71 3.02 -17.52
CA PHE A 176 -12.53 2.38 -18.54
C PHE A 176 -13.85 3.11 -18.69
N SER A 177 -14.54 2.93 -19.82
CA SER A 177 -15.80 3.60 -20.10
C SER A 177 -16.93 2.58 -20.23
N LEU A 178 -18.09 2.89 -19.66
CA LEU A 178 -19.34 2.17 -19.91
C LEU A 178 -20.17 2.98 -20.89
N ASP A 179 -20.35 2.44 -22.11
CA ASP A 179 -21.04 3.07 -23.20
C ASP A 179 -22.46 2.55 -23.38
N GLY A 180 -23.27 3.31 -24.15
CA GLY A 180 -24.61 2.91 -24.56
C GLY A 180 -25.64 3.06 -23.46
N ILE A 181 -25.48 4.06 -22.63
CA ILE A 181 -26.46 4.52 -21.66
C ILE A 181 -27.60 5.21 -22.44
N PRO A 182 -28.87 4.84 -22.23
CA PRO A 182 -30.01 5.50 -22.91
C PRO A 182 -30.10 6.98 -22.56
N ALA A 183 -30.53 7.78 -23.52
CA ALA A 183 -30.76 9.20 -23.30
C ALA A 183 -31.80 9.41 -22.19
N ALA A 184 -31.39 10.11 -21.13
CA ALA A 184 -32.23 10.42 -19.96
C ALA A 184 -31.74 11.70 -19.31
N PRO A 185 -32.56 12.38 -18.49
CA PRO A 185 -32.08 13.47 -17.64
C PRO A 185 -30.95 13.02 -16.70
N ARG A 186 -30.03 13.94 -16.38
CA ARG A 186 -28.98 13.70 -15.41
C ARG A 186 -29.57 13.17 -14.10
N GLY A 187 -28.88 12.24 -13.46
CA GLY A 187 -29.32 11.65 -12.19
C GLY A 187 -30.32 10.50 -12.33
N VAL A 188 -30.87 10.24 -13.53
CA VAL A 188 -31.86 9.17 -13.76
C VAL A 188 -31.19 7.81 -14.01
N PRO A 189 -30.16 7.69 -14.90
CA PRO A 189 -29.46 6.42 -15.08
C PRO A 189 -28.81 5.94 -13.78
N GLN A 190 -28.90 4.64 -13.52
CA GLN A 190 -28.30 4.02 -12.32
C GLN A 190 -27.15 3.13 -12.74
N ILE A 191 -25.94 3.58 -12.39
CA ILE A 191 -24.69 2.87 -12.71
C ILE A 191 -24.12 2.29 -11.43
N GLU A 192 -24.22 0.98 -11.28
CA GLU A 192 -23.63 0.26 -10.17
C GLU A 192 -22.14 0.03 -10.43
N VAL A 193 -21.28 0.55 -9.55
CA VAL A 193 -19.84 0.28 -9.60
C VAL A 193 -19.49 -0.68 -8.46
N THR A 194 -18.96 -1.84 -8.83
CA THR A 194 -18.56 -2.90 -7.90
C THR A 194 -17.05 -3.03 -7.89
N PHE A 195 -16.47 -3.02 -6.69
CA PHE A 195 -15.09 -3.40 -6.44
C PHE A 195 -15.08 -4.77 -5.79
N ASP A 196 -14.39 -5.72 -6.41
CA ASP A 196 -14.19 -7.07 -5.92
C ASP A 196 -12.70 -7.33 -5.78
N ILE A 197 -12.26 -7.69 -4.57
CA ILE A 197 -10.85 -7.97 -4.25
C ILE A 197 -10.78 -9.43 -3.84
N ASP A 198 -10.00 -10.20 -4.59
CA ASP A 198 -9.78 -11.61 -4.28
C ASP A 198 -8.80 -11.82 -3.12
N ALA A 199 -8.61 -13.08 -2.71
CA ALA A 199 -7.68 -13.46 -1.64
C ALA A 199 -6.20 -13.18 -1.97
N ASN A 200 -5.86 -12.93 -3.23
CA ASN A 200 -4.52 -12.57 -3.68
C ASN A 200 -4.32 -11.05 -3.77
N GLY A 201 -5.34 -10.26 -3.44
CA GLY A 201 -5.29 -8.80 -3.53
C GLY A 201 -5.49 -8.25 -4.95
N ILE A 202 -5.94 -9.08 -5.91
CA ILE A 202 -6.24 -8.63 -7.26
C ILE A 202 -7.59 -7.90 -7.22
N VAL A 203 -7.62 -6.69 -7.76
CA VAL A 203 -8.80 -5.82 -7.77
C VAL A 203 -9.50 -5.92 -9.12
N HIS A 204 -10.76 -6.34 -9.09
CA HIS A 204 -11.66 -6.31 -10.22
C HIS A 204 -12.66 -5.17 -10.02
N VAL A 205 -12.78 -4.28 -10.99
CA VAL A 205 -13.77 -3.20 -10.96
C VAL A 205 -14.74 -3.36 -12.12
N LYS A 206 -16.03 -3.38 -11.81
CA LYS A 206 -17.11 -3.50 -12.77
C LYS A 206 -18.05 -2.31 -12.65
N ALA A 207 -18.47 -1.78 -13.79
CA ALA A 207 -19.56 -0.81 -13.90
C ALA A 207 -20.71 -1.42 -14.69
N LYS A 208 -21.93 -1.30 -14.19
CA LYS A 208 -23.13 -1.87 -14.78
C LYS A 208 -24.27 -0.84 -14.81
N ASP A 209 -24.83 -0.59 -15.98
CA ASP A 209 -26.09 0.14 -16.09
C ASP A 209 -27.26 -0.79 -15.70
N LEU A 210 -27.93 -0.47 -14.59
CA LEU A 210 -29.03 -1.27 -14.06
C LEU A 210 -30.27 -1.25 -14.97
N GLY A 211 -30.43 -0.23 -15.80
CA GLY A 211 -31.53 -0.13 -16.77
C GLY A 211 -31.35 -1.04 -17.96
N THR A 212 -30.20 -1.04 -18.60
CA THR A 212 -29.91 -1.82 -19.83
C THR A 212 -29.24 -3.16 -19.55
N GLN A 213 -28.73 -3.38 -18.34
CA GLN A 213 -27.88 -4.52 -17.93
C GLN A 213 -26.53 -4.58 -18.65
N LYS A 214 -26.16 -3.56 -19.42
CA LYS A 214 -24.81 -3.45 -20.00
C LYS A 214 -23.77 -3.28 -18.92
N GLU A 215 -22.64 -3.95 -19.10
CA GLU A 215 -21.53 -3.87 -18.15
C GLU A 215 -20.17 -3.78 -18.84
N GLN A 216 -19.22 -3.17 -18.16
CA GLN A 216 -17.79 -3.15 -18.49
C GLN A 216 -16.97 -3.35 -17.23
N ASN A 217 -15.76 -3.86 -17.39
CA ASN A 217 -14.87 -4.12 -16.26
C ASN A 217 -13.41 -3.89 -16.61
N ILE A 218 -12.61 -3.76 -15.54
CA ILE A 218 -11.16 -3.77 -15.59
C ILE A 218 -10.61 -4.65 -14.47
N THR A 219 -9.55 -5.39 -14.77
CA THR A 219 -8.77 -6.11 -13.76
C THR A 219 -7.46 -5.39 -13.54
N ILE A 220 -7.19 -5.03 -12.28
CA ILE A 220 -5.98 -4.32 -11.88
C ILE A 220 -5.05 -5.33 -11.25
N THR A 221 -4.02 -5.73 -11.99
CA THR A 221 -2.90 -6.47 -11.44
C THR A 221 -1.87 -5.48 -10.93
N SER A 222 -1.30 -5.75 -9.74
CA SER A 222 -0.26 -4.88 -9.20
C SER A 222 0.88 -4.75 -10.22
N SER A 223 1.08 -3.55 -10.75
CA SER A 223 2.33 -3.24 -11.42
C SER A 223 3.41 -3.17 -10.34
N SER A 224 4.38 -4.07 -10.41
CA SER A 224 5.66 -3.88 -9.71
C SER A 224 6.26 -2.58 -10.25
N GLY A 225 6.05 -1.50 -9.53
CA GLY A 225 6.70 -0.21 -9.77
C GLY A 225 7.95 -0.11 -8.93
#